data_7421e50ec246547433c371dea2d64650
#
_entry.id   7421e50ec246547433c371dea2d64650
#
_cell.length_a   1.000
_cell.length_b   1.000
_cell.length_c   1.000
_cell.angle_alpha   90.00
_cell.angle_beta   90.00
_cell.angle_gamma   90.00
#
_symmetry.space_group_name_H-M   'P 1'
#
loop_
_entity.id
_entity.type
_entity.pdbx_description
1 polymer ?
#
loop_
_entity_poly.entity_id
_entity_poly.type
_entity_poly.pdbx_seq_one_letter_code
_entity_poly.pdbx_strand_id
1 'polypeptide(L)'
;MIWVRLGIIPLRNFPPFDGGQRLVLMRLNEGPILLISFTEHPYRTPKEERGMMFTDKSGKSFKGYGMYAALSYDEGKTWPVKRLLTDGTYRFLNGGAWTQFFEMDEGHAEPRGYLAGTQTPDNMIHLITSRFYYKFNLAWLKGNESIISPQSLSD
;
A
#
# COMPACT_ATOMS: atom_id res chain seq x y z
N MET A 1 -25.62 -9.46 -25.89
CA MET A 1 -25.77 -8.91 -24.51
C MET A 1 -25.04 -9.83 -23.57
N ILE A 2 -24.03 -9.35 -22.86
CA ILE A 2 -23.31 -10.13 -21.85
C ILE A 2 -24.02 -9.96 -20.51
N TRP A 3 -24.55 -11.03 -19.94
CA TRP A 3 -25.13 -11.02 -18.61
C TRP A 3 -24.01 -11.19 -17.58
N VAL A 4 -23.80 -10.17 -16.74
CA VAL A 4 -22.90 -10.25 -15.60
C VAL A 4 -23.72 -10.64 -14.37
N ARG A 5 -23.37 -11.74 -13.72
CA ARG A 5 -23.95 -12.12 -12.44
C ARG A 5 -23.20 -11.44 -11.30
N LEU A 6 -23.93 -11.01 -10.28
CA LEU A 6 -23.28 -10.60 -9.03
C LEU A 6 -22.60 -11.83 -8.41
N GLY A 7 -21.27 -11.76 -8.30
CA GLY A 7 -20.48 -12.74 -7.56
C GLY A 7 -20.16 -12.19 -6.17
N ILE A 8 -20.49 -12.94 -5.14
CA ILE A 8 -20.08 -12.63 -3.76
C ILE A 8 -19.09 -13.71 -3.35
N ILE A 9 -17.82 -13.32 -3.22
CA ILE A 9 -16.73 -14.24 -2.91
C ILE A 9 -16.14 -13.85 -1.56
N PRO A 10 -16.08 -14.76 -0.58
CA PRO A 10 -15.41 -14.50 0.68
C PRO A 10 -13.92 -14.19 0.48
N LEU A 11 -13.40 -13.18 1.15
CA LEU A 11 -12.00 -12.74 1.06
C LEU A 11 -11.06 -13.66 1.85
N ARG A 12 -10.92 -14.92 1.42
CA ARG A 12 -10.13 -15.92 2.16
C ARG A 12 -8.62 -15.79 1.96
N ASN A 13 -8.21 -15.32 0.79
CA ASN A 13 -6.80 -15.28 0.37
C ASN A 13 -6.27 -13.85 0.21
N PHE A 14 -7.01 -12.86 0.67
CA PHE A 14 -6.55 -11.48 0.64
C PHE A 14 -5.49 -11.25 1.71
N PRO A 15 -4.50 -10.37 1.42
CA PRO A 15 -3.59 -9.88 2.44
C PRO A 15 -4.35 -9.18 3.57
N PRO A 16 -3.73 -8.95 4.74
CA PRO A 16 -4.38 -8.25 5.84
C PRO A 16 -4.98 -6.92 5.41
N PHE A 17 -6.16 -6.63 5.89
CA PHE A 17 -6.82 -5.33 5.72
C PHE A 17 -7.61 -4.98 6.97
N ASP A 18 -7.70 -3.69 7.24
CA ASP A 18 -8.51 -3.21 8.36
C ASP A 18 -9.93 -2.87 7.89
N GLY A 19 -10.91 -3.48 8.52
CA GLY A 19 -12.33 -3.31 8.17
C GLY A 19 -12.94 -1.94 8.49
N GLY A 20 -12.23 -1.09 9.23
CA GLY A 20 -12.71 0.24 9.60
C GLY A 20 -12.19 1.38 8.72
N GLN A 21 -11.30 1.10 7.78
CA GLN A 21 -10.67 2.10 6.91
C GLN A 21 -11.03 1.86 5.45
N ARG A 22 -11.02 2.94 4.67
CA ARG A 22 -11.21 2.83 3.23
C ARG A 22 -9.96 2.28 2.59
N LEU A 23 -10.10 1.22 1.83
CA LEU A 23 -9.05 0.59 1.07
C LEU A 23 -9.06 1.11 -0.38
N VAL A 24 -7.95 0.94 -1.07
CA VAL A 24 -7.89 1.08 -2.53
C VAL A 24 -7.82 -0.30 -3.14
N LEU A 25 -8.76 -0.63 -4.01
CA LEU A 25 -8.73 -1.82 -4.84
C LEU A 25 -9.05 -1.39 -6.27
N MET A 26 -8.09 -1.53 -7.16
CA MET A 26 -8.29 -1.16 -8.57
C MET A 26 -7.47 -2.02 -9.52
N ARG A 27 -7.96 -2.16 -10.75
CA ARG A 27 -7.17 -2.73 -11.83
C ARG A 27 -6.26 -1.66 -12.41
N LEU A 28 -4.98 -1.97 -12.51
CA LEU A 28 -4.02 -1.11 -13.19
C LEU A 28 -4.15 -1.25 -14.71
N ASN A 29 -3.79 -0.18 -15.44
CA ASN A 29 -3.77 -0.17 -16.89
C ASN A 29 -2.90 -1.30 -17.48
N GLU A 30 -1.85 -1.70 -16.76
CA GLU A 30 -0.92 -2.76 -17.14
C GLU A 30 -1.44 -4.18 -16.86
N GLY A 31 -2.60 -4.32 -16.21
CA GLY A 31 -3.32 -5.57 -16.02
C GLY A 31 -3.50 -6.07 -14.59
N PRO A 32 -2.54 -6.00 -13.67
CA PRO A 32 -2.72 -6.52 -12.33
C PRO A 32 -3.74 -5.73 -11.50
N ILE A 33 -4.30 -6.40 -10.49
CA ILE A 33 -5.11 -5.74 -9.47
C ILE A 33 -4.19 -5.23 -8.37
N LEU A 34 -4.35 -3.97 -8.00
CA LEU A 34 -3.67 -3.31 -6.89
C LEU A 34 -4.61 -3.24 -5.68
N LEU A 35 -4.12 -3.70 -4.54
CA LEU A 35 -4.70 -3.45 -3.22
C LEU A 35 -3.77 -2.53 -2.43
N ILE A 36 -4.31 -1.49 -1.82
CA ILE A 36 -3.59 -0.68 -0.82
C ILE A 36 -4.37 -0.74 0.48
N SER A 37 -3.70 -1.09 1.55
CA SER A 37 -4.27 -1.31 2.87
C SER A 37 -3.23 -1.07 3.97
N PHE A 38 -3.54 -1.50 5.18
CA PHE A 38 -2.66 -1.42 6.36
C PHE A 38 -2.40 -2.80 6.92
N THR A 39 -1.22 -3.00 7.48
CA THR A 39 -0.79 -4.30 8.01
C THR A 39 -1.58 -4.74 9.24
N GLU A 40 -2.11 -3.79 10.01
CA GLU A 40 -2.89 -4.04 11.23
C GLU A 40 -3.82 -2.89 11.57
N HIS A 41 -4.75 -3.18 12.47
CA HIS A 41 -5.50 -2.15 13.19
C HIS A 41 -4.76 -1.81 14.50
N PRO A 42 -4.24 -0.59 14.67
CA PRO A 42 -3.34 -0.27 15.79
C PRO A 42 -3.96 -0.44 17.18
N TYR A 43 -5.28 -0.46 17.30
CA TYR A 43 -5.98 -0.62 18.58
C TYR A 43 -6.61 -2.00 18.81
N ARG A 44 -6.78 -2.80 17.75
CA ARG A 44 -7.46 -4.10 17.81
C ARG A 44 -6.51 -5.27 17.66
N THR A 45 -5.38 -5.05 16.99
CA THR A 45 -4.39 -6.10 16.79
C THR A 45 -3.44 -6.15 17.97
N PRO A 46 -3.30 -7.31 18.66
CA PRO A 46 -2.29 -7.51 19.68
C PRO A 46 -0.90 -7.14 19.19
N LYS A 47 -0.04 -6.60 20.07
CA LYS A 47 1.29 -6.10 19.67
C LYS A 47 2.15 -7.15 19.00
N GLU A 48 2.08 -8.38 19.44
CA GLU A 48 2.81 -9.53 18.93
C GLU A 48 2.36 -9.96 17.53
N GLU A 49 1.11 -9.64 17.16
CA GLU A 49 0.53 -9.97 15.85
C GLU A 49 0.66 -8.83 14.83
N ARG A 50 1.18 -7.67 15.26
CA ARG A 50 1.32 -6.50 14.38
C ARG A 50 2.41 -6.67 13.35
N GLY A 51 2.20 -6.03 12.20
CA GLY A 51 3.13 -6.04 11.08
C GLY A 51 2.95 -7.23 10.16
N MET A 52 3.59 -7.16 9.03
CA MET A 52 3.59 -8.18 8.00
C MET A 52 5.01 -8.39 7.46
N MET A 53 5.31 -9.58 6.98
CA MET A 53 6.61 -9.87 6.36
C MET A 53 6.66 -9.31 4.95
N PHE A 54 7.74 -8.60 4.65
CA PHE A 54 8.10 -8.10 3.33
C PHE A 54 9.47 -8.64 2.93
N THR A 55 9.76 -8.57 1.64
CA THR A 55 11.08 -8.92 1.10
C THR A 55 11.65 -7.67 0.41
N ASP A 56 12.86 -7.29 0.77
CA ASP A 56 13.56 -6.16 0.15
C ASP A 56 14.19 -6.53 -1.20
N LYS A 57 14.81 -5.56 -1.86
CA LYS A 57 15.44 -5.75 -3.17
C LYS A 57 16.60 -6.76 -3.17
N SER A 58 17.20 -7.02 -2.02
CA SER A 58 18.26 -8.01 -1.85
C SER A 58 17.75 -9.43 -1.62
N GLY A 59 16.42 -9.59 -1.49
CA GLY A 59 15.78 -10.84 -1.13
C GLY A 59 15.73 -11.11 0.37
N LYS A 60 16.13 -10.15 1.21
CA LYS A 60 16.06 -10.27 2.67
C LYS A 60 14.65 -9.98 3.17
N SER A 61 14.15 -10.84 4.02
CA SER A 61 12.86 -10.64 4.68
C SER A 61 12.98 -9.74 5.91
N PHE A 62 12.01 -8.86 6.08
CA PHE A 62 11.88 -8.00 7.24
C PHE A 62 10.41 -7.82 7.64
N LYS A 63 10.16 -7.49 8.89
CA LYS A 63 8.82 -7.18 9.38
C LYS A 63 8.55 -5.69 9.25
N GLY A 64 7.50 -5.34 8.52
CA GLY A 64 7.10 -3.95 8.28
C GLY A 64 5.71 -3.65 8.85
N TYR A 65 5.45 -2.38 9.09
CA TYR A 65 4.23 -1.88 9.76
C TYR A 65 3.64 -0.71 8.99
N GLY A 66 2.32 -0.68 8.90
CA GLY A 66 1.57 0.43 8.33
C GLY A 66 1.08 0.19 6.91
N MET A 67 0.99 1.24 6.13
CA MET A 67 0.42 1.21 4.79
C MET A 67 1.27 0.40 3.81
N TYR A 68 0.65 -0.52 3.08
CA TYR A 68 1.31 -1.35 2.08
C TYR A 68 0.47 -1.49 0.82
N ALA A 69 1.13 -1.86 -0.26
CA ALA A 69 0.51 -2.24 -1.52
C ALA A 69 0.75 -3.72 -1.82
N ALA A 70 -0.22 -4.38 -2.44
CA ALA A 70 -0.11 -5.74 -2.94
C ALA A 70 -0.64 -5.83 -4.37
N LEU A 71 -0.04 -6.70 -5.18
CA LEU A 71 -0.44 -6.95 -6.56
C LEU A 71 -0.93 -8.39 -6.73
N SER A 72 -2.04 -8.53 -7.46
CA SER A 72 -2.56 -9.81 -7.91
C SER A 72 -2.59 -9.87 -9.44
N TYR A 73 -2.13 -10.97 -10.00
CA TYR A 73 -2.12 -11.25 -11.44
C TYR A 73 -3.16 -12.31 -11.84
N ASP A 74 -3.95 -12.82 -10.89
CA ASP A 74 -4.86 -13.95 -11.04
C ASP A 74 -6.25 -13.66 -10.44
N GLU A 75 -6.72 -12.42 -10.59
CA GLU A 75 -8.05 -11.98 -10.15
C GLU A 75 -8.24 -12.09 -8.63
N GLY A 76 -7.21 -11.77 -7.84
CA GLY A 76 -7.27 -11.73 -6.38
C GLY A 76 -7.11 -13.09 -5.70
N LYS A 77 -6.77 -14.15 -6.42
CA LYS A 77 -6.55 -15.48 -5.84
C LYS A 77 -5.23 -15.54 -5.06
N THR A 78 -4.18 -14.92 -5.59
CA THR A 78 -2.88 -14.80 -4.93
C THR A 78 -2.34 -13.36 -5.02
N TRP A 79 -1.45 -13.03 -4.09
CA TRP A 79 -0.86 -11.69 -3.94
C TRP A 79 0.66 -11.81 -3.81
N PRO A 80 1.37 -12.15 -4.90
CA PRO A 80 2.81 -12.47 -4.84
C PRO A 80 3.71 -11.27 -4.61
N VAL A 81 3.26 -10.06 -4.94
CA VAL A 81 4.03 -8.83 -4.74
C VAL A 81 3.40 -8.04 -3.61
N LYS A 82 4.19 -7.72 -2.59
CA LYS A 82 3.80 -6.86 -1.47
C LYS A 82 4.92 -5.88 -1.19
N ARG A 83 4.58 -4.61 -1.03
CA ARG A 83 5.55 -3.56 -0.74
C ARG A 83 5.01 -2.60 0.31
N LEU A 84 5.83 -2.32 1.33
CA LEU A 84 5.57 -1.27 2.30
C LEU A 84 5.67 0.10 1.61
N LEU A 85 4.70 1.00 1.83
CA LEU A 85 4.66 2.30 1.16
C LEU A 85 5.52 3.32 1.91
N THR A 86 6.82 3.11 1.83
CA THR A 86 7.86 4.00 2.35
C THR A 86 9.04 4.02 1.38
N ASP A 87 9.77 5.11 1.33
CA ASP A 87 11.04 5.22 0.60
C ASP A 87 12.27 4.94 1.49
N GLY A 88 12.02 4.55 2.75
CA GLY A 88 13.07 4.23 3.72
C GLY A 88 13.67 5.43 4.43
N THR A 89 13.37 6.65 4.00
CA THR A 89 13.89 7.86 4.65
C THR A 89 13.16 8.10 5.97
N TYR A 90 13.94 8.29 7.05
CA TYR A 90 13.36 8.62 8.34
C TYR A 90 12.65 9.97 8.30
N ARG A 91 11.42 9.98 8.79
CA ARG A 91 10.59 11.20 8.97
C ARG A 91 9.76 11.09 10.23
N PHE A 92 9.59 12.21 10.91
CA PHE A 92 8.58 12.36 11.95
C PHE A 92 7.48 13.27 11.41
N LEU A 93 6.29 12.71 11.21
CA LEU A 93 5.20 13.31 10.45
C LEU A 93 3.96 13.51 11.32
N ASN A 94 3.25 14.60 11.04
CA ASN A 94 1.95 14.87 11.65
C ASN A 94 0.84 14.42 10.69
N GLY A 95 0.23 13.28 10.98
CA GLY A 95 -0.87 12.71 10.22
C GLY A 95 -2.25 13.34 10.49
N GLY A 96 -2.31 14.41 11.26
CA GLY A 96 -3.56 15.08 11.64
C GLY A 96 -4.27 14.43 12.83
N ALA A 97 -5.49 14.88 13.10
CA ALA A 97 -6.24 14.49 14.30
C ALA A 97 -6.53 12.97 14.36
N TRP A 98 -6.74 12.32 13.20
CA TRP A 98 -7.05 10.89 13.14
C TRP A 98 -5.80 10.01 13.24
N THR A 99 -4.77 10.30 12.44
CA THR A 99 -3.55 9.49 12.37
C THR A 99 -2.57 9.85 13.47
N GLN A 100 -2.60 11.11 13.92
CA GLN A 100 -1.67 11.66 14.91
C GLN A 100 -0.22 11.72 14.39
N PHE A 101 0.74 11.92 15.27
CA PHE A 101 2.16 11.88 14.91
C PHE A 101 2.63 10.44 14.75
N PHE A 102 3.48 10.18 13.75
CA PHE A 102 4.08 8.88 13.51
C PHE A 102 5.48 9.01 12.91
N GLU A 103 6.26 7.97 13.07
CA GLU A 103 7.56 7.82 12.44
C GLU A 103 7.41 6.99 11.16
N MET A 104 8.16 7.38 10.12
CA MET A 104 8.31 6.63 8.89
C MET A 104 9.80 6.34 8.68
N ASP A 105 10.13 5.11 8.32
CA ASP A 105 11.47 4.63 8.03
C ASP A 105 11.41 3.41 7.11
N GLU A 106 12.46 2.60 7.06
CA GLU A 106 12.51 1.38 6.23
C GLU A 106 11.45 0.33 6.62
N GLY A 107 11.09 0.27 7.90
CA GLY A 107 10.14 -0.71 8.46
C GLY A 107 8.77 -0.14 8.83
N HIS A 108 8.59 1.17 8.73
CA HIS A 108 7.38 1.84 9.16
C HIS A 108 6.85 2.78 8.07
N ALA A 109 5.62 2.55 7.64
CA ALA A 109 4.84 3.43 6.79
C ALA A 109 3.74 4.13 7.59
N GLU A 110 2.93 4.96 6.94
CA GLU A 110 1.77 5.60 7.57
C GLU A 110 0.87 4.56 8.24
N PRO A 111 0.58 4.67 9.55
CA PRO A 111 -0.01 3.57 10.31
C PRO A 111 -1.51 3.39 10.07
N ARG A 112 -2.21 4.43 9.61
CA ARG A 112 -3.66 4.44 9.35
C ARG A 112 -4.08 5.70 8.62
N GLY A 113 -5.26 5.68 8.02
CA GLY A 113 -5.85 6.83 7.33
C GLY A 113 -6.96 6.41 6.41
N TYR A 114 -7.66 7.37 5.85
CA TYR A 114 -8.60 7.11 4.75
C TYR A 114 -7.85 7.20 3.43
N LEU A 115 -8.07 6.24 2.56
CA LEU A 115 -7.37 6.13 1.29
C LEU A 115 -8.31 6.45 0.12
N ALA A 116 -7.78 7.15 -0.87
CA ALA A 116 -8.37 7.25 -2.20
C ALA A 116 -7.25 7.24 -3.24
N GLY A 117 -7.41 6.44 -4.27
CA GLY A 117 -6.38 6.28 -5.30
C GLY A 117 -6.96 6.17 -6.69
N THR A 118 -6.17 6.57 -7.67
CA THR A 118 -6.47 6.44 -9.09
C THR A 118 -5.18 6.23 -9.87
N GLN A 119 -5.31 5.70 -11.08
CA GLN A 119 -4.20 5.64 -12.04
C GLN A 119 -4.51 6.52 -13.24
N THR A 120 -3.54 7.33 -13.66
CA THR A 120 -3.64 8.19 -14.82
C THR A 120 -3.16 7.48 -16.09
N PRO A 121 -3.47 8.01 -17.32
CA PRO A 121 -3.09 7.36 -18.58
C PRO A 121 -1.57 7.17 -18.78
N ASP A 122 -0.75 7.94 -18.07
CA ASP A 122 0.71 7.79 -18.04
C ASP A 122 1.20 6.68 -17.09
N ASN A 123 0.26 5.86 -16.58
CA ASN A 123 0.48 4.75 -15.65
C ASN A 123 1.00 5.17 -14.27
N MET A 124 0.93 6.45 -13.93
CA MET A 124 1.20 6.89 -12.57
C MET A 124 0.02 6.62 -11.66
N ILE A 125 0.31 6.10 -10.48
CA ILE A 125 -0.66 5.88 -9.42
C ILE A 125 -0.60 7.07 -8.48
N HIS A 126 -1.75 7.66 -8.24
CA HIS A 126 -1.94 8.80 -7.36
C HIS A 126 -2.77 8.34 -6.17
N LEU A 127 -2.20 8.44 -4.99
CA LEU A 127 -2.82 8.03 -3.74
C LEU A 127 -2.83 9.20 -2.78
N ILE A 128 -3.99 9.50 -2.22
CA ILE A 128 -4.10 10.41 -1.09
C ILE A 128 -4.53 9.63 0.15
N THR A 129 -3.98 10.03 1.28
CA THR A 129 -4.39 9.58 2.60
C THR A 129 -5.15 10.70 3.30
N SER A 130 -5.35 10.60 4.60
CA SER A 130 -6.00 11.67 5.36
C SER A 130 -5.23 13.01 5.29
N ARG A 131 -3.91 12.98 5.00
CA ARG A 131 -3.09 14.18 4.99
C ARG A 131 -1.96 14.19 3.96
N PHE A 132 -1.61 13.05 3.38
CA PHE A 132 -0.46 12.93 2.48
C PHE A 132 -0.87 12.51 1.09
N TYR A 133 -0.03 12.86 0.13
CA TYR A 133 -0.14 12.47 -1.27
C TYR A 133 1.09 11.65 -1.66
N TYR A 134 0.83 10.50 -2.27
CA TYR A 134 1.83 9.58 -2.78
C TYR A 134 1.69 9.45 -4.30
N LYS A 135 2.81 9.42 -4.99
CA LYS A 135 2.86 9.20 -6.43
C LYS A 135 3.90 8.13 -6.73
N PHE A 136 3.50 7.06 -7.41
CA PHE A 136 4.35 5.92 -7.74
C PHE A 136 3.79 5.19 -8.96
N ASN A 137 4.45 4.13 -9.41
CA ASN A 137 4.04 3.31 -10.54
C ASN A 137 4.25 1.82 -10.28
N LEU A 138 3.85 0.98 -11.24
CA LEU A 138 4.01 -0.47 -11.15
C LEU A 138 5.48 -0.88 -11.02
N ALA A 139 6.41 -0.22 -11.72
CA ALA A 139 7.84 -0.53 -11.64
C ALA A 139 8.37 -0.32 -10.23
N TRP A 140 7.99 0.77 -9.58
CA TRP A 140 8.33 1.01 -8.18
C TRP A 140 7.77 -0.09 -7.26
N LEU A 141 6.50 -0.47 -7.43
CA LEU A 141 5.88 -1.53 -6.63
C LEU A 141 6.60 -2.87 -6.76
N LYS A 142 7.11 -3.19 -7.95
CA LYS A 142 7.86 -4.42 -8.23
C LYS A 142 9.33 -4.35 -7.80
N GLY A 143 9.81 -3.20 -7.35
CA GLY A 143 11.20 -3.01 -6.97
C GLY A 143 12.18 -2.93 -8.15
N ASN A 144 11.68 -2.66 -9.36
CA ASN A 144 12.47 -2.64 -10.60
C ASN A 144 13.01 -1.25 -10.94
N GLU A 145 12.92 -0.28 -10.04
CA GLU A 145 13.40 1.07 -10.30
C GLU A 145 14.90 1.22 -10.08
N SER A 146 15.58 1.84 -11.03
CA SER A 146 16.75 2.67 -10.76
C SER A 146 16.28 3.89 -9.97
N ILE A 147 16.95 4.19 -8.87
CA ILE A 147 16.66 5.33 -8.00
C ILE A 147 16.67 6.62 -8.84
N ILE A 148 15.51 7.14 -9.18
CA ILE A 148 15.39 8.52 -9.61
C ILE A 148 15.43 9.32 -8.31
N SER A 149 16.55 10.01 -8.09
CA SER A 149 16.68 10.97 -6.99
C SER A 149 15.46 11.88 -6.96
N PRO A 150 14.83 12.13 -5.82
CA PRO A 150 13.78 13.12 -5.74
C PRO A 150 14.35 14.43 -6.25
N GLN A 151 13.81 14.95 -7.35
CA GLN A 151 14.06 16.34 -7.68
C GLN A 151 13.52 17.14 -6.49
N SER A 152 14.40 17.86 -5.85
CA SER A 152 14.03 18.86 -4.86
C SER A 152 12.96 19.73 -5.48
N LEU A 153 11.74 19.66 -4.96
CA LEU A 153 10.77 20.72 -5.16
C LEU A 153 11.36 21.92 -4.46
N SER A 154 12.09 22.72 -5.20
CA SER A 154 12.40 24.08 -4.80
C SER A 154 11.09 24.83 -4.73
N ASP A 155 10.85 25.48 -3.61
CA ASP A 155 9.72 26.33 -3.25
C ASP A 155 9.26 27.25 -4.37
#